data_0033e2606190422e2a527b51254d47d3
#
_entry.id   0033e2606190422e2a527b51254d47d3
#
_cell.length_a   1.000
_cell.length_b   1.000
_cell.length_c   1.000
_cell.angle_alpha   90.00
_cell.angle_beta   90.00
_cell.angle_gamma   90.00
#
_symmetry.space_group_name_H-M   'P 1'
#
loop_
_entity.id
_entity.type
_entity.pdbx_description
1 polymer ?
#
loop_
_entity_poly.entity_id
_entity_poly.type
_entity_poly.pdbx_seq_one_letter_code
_entity_poly.pdbx_strand_id
1 'polypeptide(L)'
;MNKNILLLGDSIIDNRSYVLDGELDVTAHLKKLYLDKPDVIITNNAVDGDTMYNIEYNHLDTPEVEEASHIIVSIGGNDLLHNISFLQTTSELSKVMDKDARIGKWGARELNPTRNKVFEETYFEIIKPFIKQYETIVANLSSHRANLLLCTVYEGDLVDSDEFSDVNNSSKTMVSLFNDIVYRTANKYGADVLELREIFVRPEDYANPIEPSHIGGGKLAKAIQKWVNDV
;
A
#
# COMPACT_ATOMS: atom_id res chain seq x y z
N MET A 1 -28.50 11.40 -3.11
CA MET A 1 -28.19 10.42 -2.03
C MET A 1 -26.98 10.94 -1.31
N ASN A 2 -26.99 10.91 0.02
CA ASN A 2 -25.82 11.31 0.79
C ASN A 2 -24.67 10.34 0.47
N LYS A 3 -23.46 10.88 0.25
CA LYS A 3 -22.24 10.10 0.06
C LYS A 3 -21.43 10.13 1.37
N ASN A 4 -21.32 8.99 2.02
CA ASN A 4 -20.46 8.81 3.20
C ASN A 4 -19.15 8.17 2.73
N ILE A 5 -18.09 8.95 2.70
CA ILE A 5 -16.75 8.54 2.26
C ILE A 5 -15.92 8.23 3.48
N LEU A 6 -15.50 6.98 3.61
CA LEU A 6 -14.61 6.52 4.68
C LEU A 6 -13.22 6.26 4.13
N LEU A 7 -12.22 6.84 4.79
CA LEU A 7 -10.81 6.62 4.51
C LEU A 7 -10.23 5.71 5.61
N LEU A 8 -9.62 4.60 5.21
CA LEU A 8 -8.92 3.65 6.07
C LEU A 8 -7.48 3.51 5.58
N GLY A 9 -6.52 3.43 6.49
CA GLY A 9 -5.13 3.25 6.07
C GLY A 9 -4.12 3.78 7.06
N ASP A 10 -2.97 4.11 6.51
CA ASP A 10 -1.77 4.57 7.21
C ASP A 10 -1.42 6.04 6.88
N SER A 11 -0.15 6.40 7.05
CA SER A 11 0.40 7.74 6.76
C SER A 11 0.21 8.22 5.32
N ILE A 12 -0.06 7.33 4.36
CA ILE A 12 -0.36 7.74 2.98
C ILE A 12 -1.64 8.57 2.95
N ILE A 13 -2.62 8.27 3.80
CA ILE A 13 -3.86 9.05 3.96
C ILE A 13 -3.74 10.02 5.14
N ASP A 14 -3.24 9.57 6.29
CA ASP A 14 -3.03 10.40 7.48
C ASP A 14 -1.65 11.07 7.45
N ASN A 15 -1.42 11.91 6.45
CA ASN A 15 -0.13 12.58 6.25
C ASN A 15 -0.02 13.95 6.93
N ARG A 16 -0.86 14.25 7.92
CA ARG A 16 -0.88 15.57 8.59
C ARG A 16 0.46 15.93 9.23
N SER A 17 1.18 14.95 9.77
CA SER A 17 2.49 15.14 10.41
C SER A 17 3.62 15.47 9.43
N TYR A 18 3.40 15.30 8.12
CA TYR A 18 4.40 15.43 7.07
C TYR A 18 4.21 16.65 6.17
N VAL A 19 3.15 17.43 6.37
CA VAL A 19 2.90 18.68 5.65
C VAL A 19 3.23 19.88 6.55
N LEU A 20 3.65 21.00 5.94
CA LEU A 20 4.02 22.21 6.65
C LEU A 20 2.78 22.93 7.23
N ASP A 21 3.04 23.85 8.16
CA ASP A 21 1.97 24.70 8.70
C ASP A 21 1.31 25.54 7.60
N GLY A 22 0.00 25.44 7.50
CA GLY A 22 -0.79 26.10 6.47
C GLY A 22 -0.99 25.29 5.20
N GLU A 23 -0.28 24.19 5.01
CA GLU A 23 -0.52 23.24 3.93
C GLU A 23 -1.64 22.25 4.30
N LEU A 24 -2.26 21.67 3.27
CA LEU A 24 -3.35 20.71 3.43
C LEU A 24 -2.82 19.28 3.35
N ASP A 25 -3.23 18.43 4.28
CA ASP A 25 -3.12 16.98 4.18
C ASP A 25 -4.13 16.39 3.19
N VAL A 26 -4.07 15.08 2.94
CA VAL A 26 -4.97 14.37 2.02
C VAL A 26 -6.44 14.60 2.38
N THR A 27 -6.78 14.44 3.64
CA THR A 27 -8.17 14.60 4.14
C THR A 27 -8.67 16.01 3.97
N ALA A 28 -7.85 17.01 4.30
CA ALA A 28 -8.19 18.43 4.14
C ALA A 28 -8.35 18.81 2.65
N HIS A 29 -7.48 18.29 1.77
CA HIS A 29 -7.66 18.43 0.33
C HIS A 29 -8.99 17.84 -0.14
N LEU A 30 -9.32 16.63 0.29
CA LEU A 30 -10.56 15.97 -0.11
C LEU A 30 -11.78 16.74 0.39
N LYS A 31 -11.80 17.19 1.65
CA LYS A 31 -12.86 18.04 2.22
C LYS A 31 -13.01 19.35 1.43
N LYS A 32 -11.92 19.97 1.02
CA LYS A 32 -11.93 21.19 0.19
C LYS A 32 -12.58 20.96 -1.18
N LEU A 33 -12.36 19.79 -1.79
CA LEU A 33 -12.95 19.44 -3.09
C LEU A 33 -14.47 19.22 -3.02
N TYR A 34 -15.02 19.00 -1.82
CA TYR A 34 -16.45 18.81 -1.58
C TYR A 34 -17.09 19.94 -0.76
N LEU A 35 -16.42 21.09 -0.64
CA LEU A 35 -16.89 22.20 0.20
C LEU A 35 -18.33 22.64 -0.12
N ASP A 36 -18.69 22.65 -1.41
CA ASP A 36 -20.02 23.05 -1.89
C ASP A 36 -21.00 21.88 -2.03
N LYS A 37 -20.70 20.72 -1.41
CA LYS A 37 -21.49 19.49 -1.46
C LYS A 37 -21.88 19.05 -0.03
N PRO A 38 -22.91 19.67 0.59
CA PRO A 38 -23.27 19.39 1.98
C PRO A 38 -23.80 17.96 2.21
N ASP A 39 -24.13 17.25 1.16
CA ASP A 39 -24.55 15.85 1.18
C ASP A 39 -23.37 14.85 1.12
N VAL A 40 -22.13 15.32 1.13
CA VAL A 40 -20.94 14.50 1.20
C VAL A 40 -20.29 14.61 2.59
N ILE A 41 -20.20 13.48 3.28
CA ILE A 41 -19.52 13.36 4.57
C ILE A 41 -18.21 12.60 4.34
N ILE A 42 -17.11 13.12 4.84
CA ILE A 42 -15.79 12.51 4.76
C ILE A 42 -15.29 12.22 6.16
N THR A 43 -15.11 10.95 6.46
CA THR A 43 -14.55 10.44 7.72
C THR A 43 -13.18 9.85 7.43
N ASN A 44 -12.17 10.26 8.19
CA ASN A 44 -10.83 9.70 8.14
C ASN A 44 -10.57 8.89 9.41
N ASN A 45 -10.47 7.57 9.25
CA ASN A 45 -10.05 6.62 10.28
C ASN A 45 -8.65 6.03 9.96
N ALA A 46 -7.94 6.58 8.96
CA ALA A 46 -6.54 6.25 8.75
C ALA A 46 -5.69 6.80 9.88
N VAL A 47 -4.67 6.06 10.30
CA VAL A 47 -3.77 6.44 11.39
C VAL A 47 -2.33 6.24 10.93
N ASP A 48 -1.51 7.28 11.07
CA ASP A 48 -0.06 7.21 10.78
C ASP A 48 0.60 6.04 11.53
N GLY A 49 1.33 5.20 10.81
CA GLY A 49 1.98 4.01 11.35
C GLY A 49 1.13 2.73 11.36
N ASP A 50 -0.16 2.79 11.01
CA ASP A 50 -1.01 1.60 10.99
C ASP A 50 -0.52 0.54 10.00
N THR A 51 -0.78 -0.71 10.35
CA THR A 51 -0.53 -1.92 9.58
C THR A 51 -1.85 -2.62 9.26
N MET A 52 -1.80 -3.66 8.44
CA MET A 52 -2.97 -4.52 8.18
C MET A 52 -3.56 -5.08 9.48
N TYR A 53 -2.72 -5.36 10.49
CA TYR A 53 -3.19 -5.81 11.80
C TYR A 53 -4.09 -4.76 12.47
N ASN A 54 -3.70 -3.48 12.43
CA ASN A 54 -4.48 -2.40 13.02
C ASN A 54 -5.83 -2.24 12.33
N ILE A 55 -5.87 -2.31 10.99
CA ILE A 55 -7.14 -2.27 10.24
C ILE A 55 -8.04 -3.44 10.64
N GLU A 56 -7.51 -4.67 10.66
CA GLU A 56 -8.29 -5.87 10.95
C GLU A 56 -8.94 -5.84 12.35
N TYR A 57 -8.20 -5.35 13.36
CA TYR A 57 -8.66 -5.41 14.74
C TYR A 57 -9.34 -4.14 15.27
N ASN A 58 -9.09 -2.99 14.66
CA ASN A 58 -9.57 -1.71 15.20
C ASN A 58 -10.60 -1.00 14.32
N HIS A 59 -10.65 -1.31 13.01
CA HIS A 59 -11.39 -0.47 12.06
C HIS A 59 -12.53 -1.20 11.32
N LEU A 60 -12.55 -2.54 11.27
CA LEU A 60 -13.55 -3.25 10.47
C LEU A 60 -14.96 -3.24 11.08
N ASP A 61 -15.06 -3.34 12.40
CA ASP A 61 -16.34 -3.44 13.10
C ASP A 61 -16.74 -2.08 13.70
N THR A 62 -16.75 -1.02 12.87
CA THR A 62 -17.08 0.34 13.30
C THR A 62 -18.36 0.83 12.63
N PRO A 63 -19.12 1.74 13.28
CA PRO A 63 -20.32 2.32 12.68
C PRO A 63 -20.01 3.03 11.34
N GLU A 64 -18.83 3.61 11.21
CA GLU A 64 -18.40 4.32 10.01
C GLU A 64 -18.27 3.38 8.80
N VAL A 65 -17.86 2.12 9.01
CA VAL A 65 -17.83 1.10 7.95
C VAL A 65 -19.25 0.71 7.53
N GLU A 66 -20.16 0.53 8.50
CA GLU A 66 -21.54 0.17 8.23
C GLU A 66 -22.30 1.28 7.48
N GLU A 67 -22.01 2.53 7.78
CA GLU A 67 -22.68 3.72 7.22
C GLU A 67 -22.03 4.21 5.92
N ALA A 68 -20.84 3.71 5.57
CA ALA A 68 -20.13 4.15 4.40
C ALA A 68 -20.86 3.79 3.09
N SER A 69 -20.86 4.73 2.16
CA SER A 69 -21.24 4.46 0.75
C SER A 69 -20.02 4.22 -0.14
N HIS A 70 -18.87 4.73 0.28
CA HIS A 70 -17.57 4.59 -0.38
C HIS A 70 -16.50 4.35 0.67
N ILE A 71 -15.71 3.32 0.51
CA ILE A 71 -14.56 3.01 1.39
C ILE A 71 -13.29 3.02 0.55
N ILE A 72 -12.31 3.79 0.98
CA ILE A 72 -10.98 3.86 0.39
C ILE A 72 -9.98 3.25 1.36
N VAL A 73 -9.20 2.27 0.91
CA VAL A 73 -8.20 1.58 1.74
C VAL A 73 -6.81 1.78 1.16
N SER A 74 -5.92 2.37 1.95
CA SER A 74 -4.49 2.51 1.63
C SER A 74 -3.67 1.97 2.79
N ILE A 75 -3.25 0.71 2.69
CA ILE A 75 -2.57 -0.02 3.77
C ILE A 75 -1.55 -1.00 3.21
N GLY A 76 -0.55 -1.35 4.00
CA GLY A 76 0.46 -2.35 3.69
C GLY A 76 1.87 -1.78 3.56
N GLY A 77 2.02 -0.45 3.44
CA GLY A 77 3.32 0.21 3.40
C GLY A 77 4.17 -0.13 4.63
N ASN A 78 3.63 0.04 5.83
CA ASN A 78 4.31 -0.28 7.08
C ASN A 78 4.59 -1.79 7.24
N ASP A 79 3.67 -2.64 6.78
CA ASP A 79 3.89 -4.10 6.77
C ASP A 79 5.11 -4.48 5.92
N LEU A 80 5.27 -3.82 4.76
CA LEU A 80 6.44 -4.01 3.90
C LEU A 80 7.73 -3.50 4.56
N LEU A 81 7.71 -2.29 5.14
CA LEU A 81 8.86 -1.69 5.81
C LEU A 81 9.38 -2.57 6.96
N HIS A 82 8.49 -3.14 7.76
CA HIS A 82 8.86 -4.04 8.85
C HIS A 82 9.54 -5.33 8.36
N ASN A 83 9.32 -5.72 7.11
CA ASN A 83 9.86 -6.96 6.53
C ASN A 83 11.04 -6.74 5.56
N ILE A 84 11.44 -5.50 5.29
CA ILE A 84 12.57 -5.18 4.39
C ILE A 84 13.88 -5.85 4.86
N SER A 85 14.17 -5.83 6.17
CA SER A 85 15.39 -6.42 6.73
C SER A 85 15.48 -7.94 6.50
N PHE A 86 14.37 -8.64 6.49
CA PHE A 86 14.34 -10.06 6.17
C PHE A 86 14.77 -10.33 4.72
N LEU A 87 14.29 -9.53 3.78
CA LEU A 87 14.68 -9.65 2.37
C LEU A 87 16.14 -9.28 2.11
N GLN A 88 16.67 -8.29 2.84
CA GLN A 88 18.08 -7.93 2.76
C GLN A 88 18.98 -9.11 3.19
N THR A 89 18.64 -9.76 4.31
CA THR A 89 19.36 -10.95 4.78
C THR A 89 19.31 -12.09 3.75
N THR A 90 18.17 -12.31 3.10
CA THR A 90 18.03 -13.33 2.06
C THR A 90 18.79 -12.98 0.78
N SER A 91 18.87 -11.70 0.42
CA SER A 91 19.67 -11.20 -0.71
C SER A 91 21.17 -11.39 -0.47
N GLU A 92 21.68 -11.09 0.73
CA GLU A 92 23.08 -11.31 1.09
C GLU A 92 23.45 -12.80 1.07
N LEU A 93 22.61 -13.66 1.60
CA LEU A 93 22.79 -15.11 1.51
C LEU A 93 22.84 -15.60 0.06
N SER A 94 22.02 -15.05 -0.82
CA SER A 94 22.03 -15.37 -2.25
C SER A 94 23.34 -14.93 -2.94
N LYS A 95 23.89 -13.76 -2.59
CA LYS A 95 25.17 -13.26 -3.12
C LYS A 95 26.36 -14.14 -2.69
N VAL A 96 26.37 -14.65 -1.47
CA VAL A 96 27.41 -15.57 -1.00
C VAL A 96 27.37 -16.90 -1.73
N MET A 97 26.18 -17.34 -2.11
CA MET A 97 25.95 -18.62 -2.76
C MET A 97 26.16 -18.61 -4.29
N ASP A 98 26.01 -17.45 -4.96
CA ASP A 98 26.23 -17.31 -6.40
C ASP A 98 27.72 -17.35 -6.80
N LYS A 99 28.65 -17.15 -5.85
CA LYS A 99 30.09 -17.23 -6.14
C LYS A 99 30.56 -18.62 -6.61
N ASP A 100 29.79 -19.66 -6.32
CA ASP A 100 30.12 -21.05 -6.72
C ASP A 100 29.21 -21.62 -7.82
N ALA A 101 28.20 -20.87 -8.27
CA ALA A 101 27.31 -21.28 -9.35
C ALA A 101 27.95 -21.06 -10.74
N ARG A 102 28.78 -21.98 -11.19
CA ARG A 102 29.19 -22.04 -12.61
C ARG A 102 27.94 -22.25 -13.45
N ILE A 103 27.68 -21.30 -14.38
CA ILE A 103 26.61 -21.38 -15.37
C ILE A 103 26.93 -22.59 -16.27
N GLY A 104 26.36 -23.75 -15.94
CA GLY A 104 26.37 -24.93 -16.80
C GLY A 104 25.39 -24.72 -17.97
N LYS A 105 25.76 -25.21 -19.16
CA LYS A 105 24.94 -25.20 -20.38
C LYS A 105 23.52 -25.67 -20.09
N TRP A 106 22.55 -25.06 -20.80
CA TRP A 106 21.11 -25.35 -20.83
C TRP A 106 20.78 -26.84 -20.62
N GLY A 107 20.55 -27.25 -19.41
CA GLY A 107 20.12 -28.57 -19.01
C GLY A 107 19.64 -28.42 -17.55
N ALA A 108 18.62 -29.16 -17.14
CA ALA A 108 17.92 -29.03 -15.88
C ALA A 108 18.84 -28.55 -14.74
N ARG A 109 18.71 -27.30 -14.34
CA ARG A 109 19.35 -26.74 -13.14
C ARG A 109 18.89 -27.61 -11.97
N GLU A 110 19.79 -28.38 -11.39
CA GLU A 110 19.58 -28.79 -10.01
C GLU A 110 19.38 -27.50 -9.21
N LEU A 111 18.14 -27.23 -8.86
CA LEU A 111 17.77 -26.08 -8.04
C LEU A 111 18.57 -26.21 -6.74
N ASN A 112 19.45 -25.25 -6.48
CA ASN A 112 20.24 -25.26 -5.24
C ASN A 112 19.25 -25.38 -4.06
N PRO A 113 19.32 -26.47 -3.25
CA PRO A 113 18.35 -26.71 -2.19
C PRO A 113 18.23 -25.54 -1.20
N THR A 114 19.33 -24.83 -0.94
CA THR A 114 19.34 -23.69 -0.04
C THR A 114 18.63 -22.47 -0.65
N ARG A 115 18.78 -22.23 -1.95
CA ARG A 115 18.06 -21.16 -2.66
C ARG A 115 16.55 -21.41 -2.65
N ASN A 116 16.14 -22.66 -2.89
CA ASN A 116 14.71 -23.02 -2.79
C ASN A 116 14.18 -22.79 -1.40
N LYS A 117 14.93 -23.18 -0.36
CA LYS A 117 14.54 -22.98 1.03
C LYS A 117 14.31 -21.48 1.35
N VAL A 118 15.21 -20.60 0.91
CA VAL A 118 15.04 -19.14 1.09
C VAL A 118 13.77 -18.63 0.41
N PHE A 119 13.49 -19.03 -0.83
CA PHE A 119 12.24 -18.64 -1.50
C PHE A 119 11.00 -19.21 -0.81
N GLU A 120 11.06 -20.47 -0.37
CA GLU A 120 9.98 -21.11 0.36
C GLU A 120 9.72 -20.38 1.70
N GLU A 121 10.78 -20.09 2.47
CA GLU A 121 10.68 -19.35 3.73
C GLU A 121 10.08 -17.95 3.49
N THR A 122 10.56 -17.19 2.49
CA THR A 122 9.99 -15.89 2.15
C THR A 122 8.50 -15.98 1.82
N TYR A 123 8.13 -16.97 1.02
CA TYR A 123 6.72 -17.18 0.67
C TYR A 123 5.86 -17.54 1.88
N PHE A 124 6.31 -18.51 2.72
CA PHE A 124 5.50 -19.00 3.83
C PHE A 124 5.44 -18.00 4.99
N GLU A 125 6.55 -17.30 5.28
CA GLU A 125 6.66 -16.45 6.47
C GLU A 125 6.17 -15.00 6.20
N ILE A 126 6.22 -14.54 4.95
CA ILE A 126 5.86 -13.15 4.59
C ILE A 126 4.67 -13.10 3.65
N ILE A 127 4.82 -13.63 2.44
CA ILE A 127 3.85 -13.41 1.37
C ILE A 127 2.50 -14.08 1.67
N LYS A 128 2.51 -15.33 2.13
CA LYS A 128 1.29 -16.06 2.46
C LYS A 128 0.51 -15.44 3.63
N PRO A 129 1.12 -15.02 4.74
CA PRO A 129 0.45 -14.23 5.77
C PRO A 129 -0.14 -12.92 5.23
N PHE A 130 0.59 -12.17 4.40
CA PHE A 130 0.10 -10.95 3.78
C PHE A 130 -1.15 -11.20 2.93
N ILE A 131 -1.11 -12.21 2.04
CA ILE A 131 -2.28 -12.60 1.24
C ILE A 131 -3.47 -12.85 2.15
N LYS A 132 -3.30 -13.69 3.16
CA LYS A 132 -4.38 -14.08 4.06
C LYS A 132 -4.96 -12.89 4.80
N GLN A 133 -4.13 -12.03 5.36
CA GLN A 133 -4.57 -10.88 6.15
C GLN A 133 -5.26 -9.84 5.27
N TYR A 134 -4.66 -9.49 4.12
CA TYR A 134 -5.26 -8.56 3.18
C TYR A 134 -6.60 -9.05 2.64
N GLU A 135 -6.69 -10.35 2.28
CA GLU A 135 -7.96 -10.96 1.87
C GLU A 135 -9.01 -10.94 2.99
N THR A 136 -8.63 -11.13 4.26
CA THR A 136 -9.57 -11.05 5.39
C THR A 136 -10.17 -9.65 5.50
N ILE A 137 -9.32 -8.61 5.43
CA ILE A 137 -9.76 -7.21 5.47
C ILE A 137 -10.72 -6.91 4.32
N VAL A 138 -10.31 -7.20 3.10
CA VAL A 138 -11.10 -6.88 1.90
C VAL A 138 -12.40 -7.69 1.85
N ALA A 139 -12.38 -8.96 2.26
CA ALA A 139 -13.59 -9.80 2.34
C ALA A 139 -14.61 -9.22 3.32
N ASN A 140 -14.16 -8.73 4.49
CA ASN A 140 -15.03 -8.06 5.46
C ASN A 140 -15.64 -6.80 4.84
N LEU A 141 -14.81 -5.87 4.35
CA LEU A 141 -15.26 -4.61 3.77
C LEU A 141 -16.18 -4.80 2.57
N SER A 142 -15.91 -5.81 1.72
CA SER A 142 -16.77 -6.14 0.57
C SER A 142 -18.12 -6.74 0.95
N SER A 143 -18.31 -7.18 2.20
CA SER A 143 -19.62 -7.65 2.69
C SER A 143 -20.62 -6.53 2.93
N HIS A 144 -20.13 -5.29 3.03
CA HIS A 144 -20.95 -4.09 3.16
C HIS A 144 -21.42 -3.59 1.79
N ARG A 145 -22.39 -2.65 1.77
CA ARG A 145 -22.97 -2.11 0.52
C ARG A 145 -22.13 -0.98 -0.10
N ALA A 146 -20.98 -0.68 0.47
CA ALA A 146 -20.12 0.39 0.01
C ALA A 146 -19.39 0.01 -1.29
N ASN A 147 -19.17 1.01 -2.16
CA ASN A 147 -18.18 0.89 -3.22
C ASN A 147 -16.80 0.88 -2.58
N LEU A 148 -15.93 -0.04 -3.00
CA LEU A 148 -14.61 -0.26 -2.39
C LEU A 148 -13.49 0.09 -3.36
N LEU A 149 -12.58 0.98 -2.94
CA LEU A 149 -11.37 1.35 -3.65
C LEU A 149 -10.14 0.91 -2.85
N LEU A 150 -9.31 0.06 -3.45
CA LEU A 150 -8.06 -0.40 -2.87
C LEU A 150 -6.90 0.37 -3.51
N CYS A 151 -6.07 1.01 -2.71
CA CYS A 151 -4.87 1.67 -3.18
C CYS A 151 -3.70 0.69 -3.25
N THR A 152 -2.90 0.78 -4.31
CA THR A 152 -1.58 0.13 -4.34
C THR A 152 -0.61 0.87 -3.43
N VAL A 153 0.56 0.27 -3.16
CA VAL A 153 1.68 0.94 -2.50
C VAL A 153 2.64 1.45 -3.58
N TYR A 154 3.22 2.63 -3.40
CA TYR A 154 4.24 3.19 -4.28
C TYR A 154 5.66 2.89 -3.76
N GLU A 155 6.66 3.11 -4.61
CA GLU A 155 8.05 2.76 -4.30
C GLU A 155 8.78 3.79 -3.43
N GLY A 156 8.21 4.99 -3.27
CA GLY A 156 8.84 6.12 -2.60
C GLY A 156 9.92 6.79 -3.46
N ASP A 157 10.43 7.91 -2.96
CA ASP A 157 11.60 8.62 -3.52
C ASP A 157 12.87 8.21 -2.75
N LEU A 158 13.12 6.90 -2.69
CA LEU A 158 14.33 6.37 -2.08
C LEU A 158 15.51 6.69 -3.01
N VAL A 159 16.36 7.61 -2.57
CA VAL A 159 17.49 8.14 -3.33
C VAL A 159 18.32 6.99 -3.91
N ASP A 160 18.58 7.05 -5.21
CA ASP A 160 19.52 6.19 -5.94
C ASP A 160 20.96 6.52 -5.48
N SER A 161 21.31 6.15 -4.25
CA SER A 161 22.70 6.15 -3.79
C SER A 161 23.20 4.71 -3.81
N ASP A 162 24.45 4.51 -4.29
CA ASP A 162 25.09 3.20 -4.29
C ASP A 162 25.07 2.51 -2.91
N GLU A 163 25.00 3.32 -1.84
CA GLU A 163 24.95 2.87 -0.45
C GLU A 163 23.59 2.21 -0.07
N PHE A 164 22.51 2.58 -0.76
CA PHE A 164 21.16 2.07 -0.51
C PHE A 164 20.58 1.24 -1.66
N SER A 165 21.38 0.90 -2.67
CA SER A 165 20.90 0.17 -3.86
C SER A 165 20.22 -1.17 -3.52
N ASP A 166 20.73 -1.89 -2.53
CA ASP A 166 20.17 -3.18 -2.10
C ASP A 166 18.84 -3.01 -1.34
N VAL A 167 18.70 -1.94 -0.54
CA VAL A 167 17.43 -1.58 0.13
C VAL A 167 16.39 -1.21 -0.91
N ASN A 168 16.77 -0.37 -1.87
CA ASN A 168 15.90 0.10 -2.94
C ASN A 168 15.39 -1.08 -3.80
N ASN A 169 16.24 -2.00 -4.20
CA ASN A 169 15.84 -3.18 -4.98
C ASN A 169 14.93 -4.12 -4.18
N SER A 170 15.18 -4.31 -2.88
CA SER A 170 14.34 -5.13 -2.01
C SER A 170 12.97 -4.49 -1.81
N SER A 171 12.90 -3.18 -1.58
CA SER A 171 11.63 -2.46 -1.44
C SER A 171 10.79 -2.50 -2.72
N LYS A 172 11.39 -2.25 -3.89
CA LYS A 172 10.70 -2.35 -5.19
C LYS A 172 10.13 -3.75 -5.43
N THR A 173 10.89 -4.79 -5.07
CA THR A 173 10.43 -6.18 -5.18
C THR A 173 9.24 -6.44 -4.27
N MET A 174 9.31 -6.01 -3.00
CA MET A 174 8.21 -6.19 -2.04
C MET A 174 6.96 -5.41 -2.45
N VAL A 175 7.11 -4.16 -2.86
CA VAL A 175 6.00 -3.34 -3.38
C VAL A 175 5.34 -4.04 -4.56
N SER A 176 6.12 -4.60 -5.50
CA SER A 176 5.57 -5.31 -6.66
C SER A 176 4.80 -6.56 -6.26
N LEU A 177 5.33 -7.35 -5.32
CA LEU A 177 4.64 -8.55 -4.80
C LEU A 177 3.36 -8.18 -4.04
N PHE A 178 3.40 -7.14 -3.21
CA PHE A 178 2.23 -6.70 -2.48
C PHE A 178 1.15 -6.12 -3.40
N ASN A 179 1.54 -5.33 -4.39
CA ASN A 179 0.58 -4.79 -5.37
C ASN A 179 -0.09 -5.89 -6.21
N ASP A 180 0.61 -7.01 -6.51
CA ASP A 180 -0.05 -8.19 -7.09
C ASP A 180 -1.13 -8.76 -6.18
N ILE A 181 -0.90 -8.77 -4.83
CA ILE A 181 -1.92 -9.17 -3.85
C ILE A 181 -3.12 -8.21 -3.91
N VAL A 182 -2.89 -6.90 -3.94
CA VAL A 182 -3.95 -5.88 -4.05
C VAL A 182 -4.80 -6.13 -5.29
N TYR A 183 -4.19 -6.26 -6.47
CA TYR A 183 -4.92 -6.49 -7.72
C TYR A 183 -5.71 -7.80 -7.75
N ARG A 184 -5.12 -8.89 -7.28
CA ARG A 184 -5.80 -10.20 -7.22
C ARG A 184 -6.98 -10.17 -6.26
N THR A 185 -6.79 -9.53 -5.10
CA THR A 185 -7.84 -9.43 -4.09
C THR A 185 -8.97 -8.52 -4.59
N ALA A 186 -8.65 -7.38 -5.19
CA ALA A 186 -9.63 -6.50 -5.83
C ALA A 186 -10.47 -7.26 -6.86
N ASN A 187 -9.84 -7.97 -7.78
CA ASN A 187 -10.54 -8.77 -8.78
C ASN A 187 -11.43 -9.86 -8.18
N LYS A 188 -10.98 -10.50 -7.09
CA LYS A 188 -11.72 -11.56 -6.39
C LYS A 188 -13.00 -11.04 -5.74
N TYR A 189 -12.95 -9.84 -5.17
CA TYR A 189 -14.05 -9.26 -4.39
C TYR A 189 -14.81 -8.15 -5.12
N GLY A 190 -14.46 -7.84 -6.36
CA GLY A 190 -15.14 -6.83 -7.18
C GLY A 190 -14.89 -5.40 -6.72
N ALA A 191 -13.72 -5.15 -6.11
CA ALA A 191 -13.27 -3.81 -5.74
C ALA A 191 -12.52 -3.13 -6.89
N ASP A 192 -12.53 -1.79 -6.90
CA ASP A 192 -11.70 -1.00 -7.80
C ASP A 192 -10.29 -0.83 -7.24
N VAL A 193 -9.32 -0.53 -8.11
CA VAL A 193 -7.93 -0.28 -7.71
C VAL A 193 -7.50 1.11 -8.13
N LEU A 194 -6.88 1.85 -7.20
CA LEU A 194 -6.19 3.10 -7.46
C LEU A 194 -4.67 2.85 -7.45
N GLU A 195 -4.06 2.99 -8.63
CA GLU A 195 -2.62 2.78 -8.80
C GLU A 195 -1.83 4.01 -8.34
N LEU A 196 -1.28 3.96 -7.12
CA LEU A 196 -0.58 5.10 -6.54
C LEU A 196 0.75 5.40 -7.24
N ARG A 197 1.39 4.43 -7.91
CA ARG A 197 2.63 4.67 -8.68
C ARG A 197 2.42 5.58 -9.88
N GLU A 198 1.17 5.74 -10.35
CA GLU A 198 0.82 6.72 -11.39
C GLU A 198 0.52 8.12 -10.83
N ILE A 199 0.32 8.23 -9.52
CA ILE A 199 0.03 9.49 -8.83
C ILE A 199 1.31 10.12 -8.28
N PHE A 200 2.12 9.31 -7.59
CA PHE A 200 3.37 9.72 -6.96
C PHE A 200 4.55 9.48 -7.91
N VAL A 201 4.73 10.38 -8.87
CA VAL A 201 5.70 10.21 -9.99
C VAL A 201 6.86 11.21 -9.95
N ARG A 202 6.83 12.20 -9.04
CA ARG A 202 7.82 13.29 -8.99
C ARG A 202 8.34 13.47 -7.57
N PRO A 203 9.58 13.95 -7.41
CA PRO A 203 10.15 14.22 -6.09
C PRO A 203 9.29 15.14 -5.22
N GLU A 204 8.65 16.17 -5.81
CA GLU A 204 7.78 17.09 -5.09
C GLU A 204 6.47 16.46 -4.55
N ASP A 205 6.14 15.24 -4.97
CA ASP A 205 4.99 14.51 -4.46
C ASP A 205 5.24 13.94 -3.06
N TYR A 206 6.51 13.93 -2.63
CA TYR A 206 6.96 13.38 -1.37
C TYR A 206 7.43 14.48 -0.41
N ALA A 207 7.07 14.36 0.86
CA ALA A 207 7.57 15.21 1.96
C ALA A 207 8.91 14.72 2.51
N ASN A 208 9.12 13.41 2.45
CA ASN A 208 10.35 12.69 2.77
C ASN A 208 10.38 11.43 1.86
N PRO A 209 11.35 10.53 1.96
CA PRO A 209 11.46 9.41 1.01
C PRO A 209 10.21 8.54 0.81
N ILE A 210 9.30 8.50 1.77
CA ILE A 210 8.13 7.59 1.71
C ILE A 210 6.78 8.25 1.96
N GLU A 211 6.74 9.50 2.48
CA GLU A 211 5.48 10.13 2.88
C GLU A 211 4.97 11.14 1.85
N PRO A 212 3.66 11.21 1.62
CA PRO A 212 3.09 12.20 0.71
C PRO A 212 3.31 13.64 1.19
N SER A 213 3.75 14.50 0.29
CA SER A 213 3.73 15.95 0.50
C SER A 213 2.31 16.51 0.35
N HIS A 214 2.16 17.80 0.65
CA HIS A 214 0.96 18.58 0.29
C HIS A 214 0.59 18.43 -1.20
N ILE A 215 1.57 18.42 -2.11
CA ILE A 215 1.33 18.28 -3.56
C ILE A 215 0.84 16.87 -3.89
N GLY A 216 1.55 15.84 -3.41
CA GLY A 216 1.17 14.44 -3.61
C GLY A 216 -0.19 14.13 -2.99
N GLY A 217 -0.42 14.58 -1.76
CA GLY A 217 -1.72 14.46 -1.09
C GLY A 217 -2.88 15.11 -1.85
N GLY A 218 -2.62 16.28 -2.47
CA GLY A 218 -3.60 16.95 -3.33
C GLY A 218 -3.93 16.17 -4.61
N LYS A 219 -2.96 15.47 -5.21
CA LYS A 219 -3.18 14.58 -6.35
C LYS A 219 -4.00 13.36 -5.95
N LEU A 220 -3.66 12.73 -4.83
CA LEU A 220 -4.39 11.59 -4.28
C LEU A 220 -5.86 11.95 -4.01
N ALA A 221 -6.10 13.07 -3.32
CA ALA A 221 -7.46 13.55 -3.04
C ALA A 221 -8.29 13.76 -4.32
N LYS A 222 -7.70 14.30 -5.40
CA LYS A 222 -8.37 14.46 -6.70
C LYS A 222 -8.68 13.11 -7.35
N ALA A 223 -7.79 12.15 -7.27
CA ALA A 223 -8.00 10.81 -7.81
C ALA A 223 -9.14 10.10 -7.07
N ILE A 224 -9.18 10.18 -5.73
CA ILE A 224 -10.28 9.69 -4.91
C ILE A 224 -11.60 10.38 -5.29
N GLN A 225 -11.61 11.72 -5.38
CA GLN A 225 -12.81 12.46 -5.78
C GLN A 225 -13.33 12.02 -7.14
N LYS A 226 -12.43 11.84 -8.12
CA LYS A 226 -12.82 11.37 -9.46
C LYS A 226 -13.52 10.03 -9.35
N TRP A 227 -12.91 9.05 -8.68
CA TRP A 227 -13.50 7.72 -8.52
C TRP A 227 -14.88 7.80 -7.82
N VAL A 228 -15.00 8.53 -6.70
CA VAL A 228 -16.28 8.69 -5.97
C VAL A 228 -17.38 9.28 -6.85
N ASN A 229 -17.04 10.10 -7.85
CA ASN A 229 -18.03 10.71 -8.74
C ASN A 229 -18.42 9.80 -9.92
N ASP A 230 -17.57 8.82 -10.26
CA ASP A 230 -17.75 7.94 -11.42
C ASP A 230 -18.58 6.67 -11.04
N VAL A 231 -18.71 6.34 -9.72
CA VAL A 231 -19.41 5.14 -9.20
C VAL A 231 -20.69 5.42 -8.41
#